data_9d8ed1f94c874c517f16a8af5cdc66dc
#
_entry.id   9d8ed1f94c874c517f16a8af5cdc66dc
#
_cell.length_a   1.000
_cell.length_b   1.000
_cell.length_c   1.000
_cell.angle_alpha   90.00
_cell.angle_beta   90.00
_cell.angle_gamma   90.00
#
_symmetry.space_group_name_H-M   'P 1'
#
loop_
_entity.id
_entity.type
_entity.pdbx_description
1 polymer ?
#
loop_
_entity_poly.entity_id
_entity_poly.type
_entity_poly.pdbx_seq_one_letter_code
_entity_poly.pdbx_strand_id
1 'polypeptide(L)'
;MLLITPPRPELRPQPWLRDPLLGAVPDALLTLRAGPAAPWLRYDLSITGQLRATRGRVTVTPLREGFGRPSALEAALLARVGLRCAWLREITLAAGGEVMLHARTVVPRRASKILPALRGLGRRPLGELLFLGQALRAGVTRERRCALRNAAGGWLRATTYRVQGDPLLVLESPTTAAIDHAQGVR
;
A
#
# COMPACT_ATOMS: atom_id res chain seq x y z
N MET A 1 10.43 -22.11 -35.07
CA MET A 1 11.33 -21.42 -34.13
C MET A 1 10.49 -20.90 -32.99
N LEU A 2 10.38 -21.68 -31.90
CA LEU A 2 9.60 -21.30 -30.71
C LEU A 2 10.41 -20.26 -29.95
N LEU A 3 9.86 -19.04 -29.84
CA LEU A 3 10.39 -17.99 -28.97
C LEU A 3 10.17 -18.42 -27.52
N ILE A 4 11.22 -18.93 -26.88
CA ILE A 4 11.22 -19.19 -25.45
C ILE A 4 11.24 -17.81 -24.76
N THR A 5 10.09 -17.39 -24.27
CA THR A 5 10.01 -16.20 -23.42
C THR A 5 10.81 -16.50 -22.14
N PRO A 6 11.84 -15.70 -21.79
CA PRO A 6 12.61 -15.94 -20.59
C PRO A 6 11.67 -15.91 -19.37
N PRO A 7 11.90 -16.78 -18.37
CA PRO A 7 11.10 -16.78 -17.15
C PRO A 7 11.17 -15.39 -16.52
N ARG A 8 10.00 -14.80 -16.25
CA ARG A 8 9.92 -13.53 -15.53
C ARG A 8 10.63 -13.68 -14.19
N PRO A 9 11.56 -12.76 -13.84
CA PRO A 9 12.26 -12.85 -12.57
C PRO A 9 11.24 -12.97 -11.45
N GLU A 10 11.42 -13.98 -10.59
CA GLU A 10 10.57 -14.17 -9.42
C GLU A 10 10.51 -12.86 -8.62
N LEU A 11 9.29 -12.44 -8.37
CA LEU A 11 9.02 -11.22 -7.65
C LEU A 11 9.42 -11.39 -6.17
N ARG A 12 10.71 -11.20 -5.84
CA ARG A 12 11.16 -11.18 -4.45
C ARG A 12 10.57 -9.96 -3.73
N PRO A 13 10.05 -10.12 -2.52
CA PRO A 13 9.56 -8.99 -1.74
C PRO A 13 10.66 -7.95 -1.56
N GLN A 14 10.30 -6.67 -1.61
CA GLN A 14 11.23 -5.58 -1.28
C GLN A 14 11.77 -5.75 0.14
N PRO A 15 13.00 -5.29 0.46
CA PRO A 15 13.61 -5.47 1.79
C PRO A 15 12.72 -5.05 2.95
N TRP A 16 11.95 -3.98 2.81
CA TRP A 16 11.02 -3.47 3.82
C TRP A 16 9.78 -4.35 4.06
N LEU A 17 9.57 -5.39 3.21
CA LEU A 17 8.48 -6.37 3.31
C LEU A 17 8.95 -7.77 3.72
N ARG A 18 10.27 -8.00 3.81
CA ARG A 18 10.81 -9.35 3.99
C ARG A 18 10.65 -9.92 5.39
N ASP A 19 10.39 -9.07 6.36
CA ASP A 19 10.46 -9.47 7.76
C ASP A 19 9.11 -9.74 8.39
N PRO A 20 9.02 -10.70 9.34
CA PRO A 20 7.80 -10.98 10.05
C PRO A 20 7.36 -9.72 10.80
N LEU A 21 6.14 -9.32 10.57
CA LEU A 21 5.54 -8.17 11.22
C LEU A 21 5.22 -8.55 12.66
N LEU A 22 5.84 -7.84 13.58
CA LEU A 22 5.53 -7.90 14.99
C LEU A 22 4.16 -7.27 15.18
N GLY A 23 3.12 -8.07 15.28
CA GLY A 23 1.75 -7.77 15.65
C GLY A 23 1.15 -6.38 15.36
N ALA A 24 -0.14 -6.31 15.19
CA ALA A 24 -0.86 -5.05 15.07
C ALA A 24 -0.78 -4.27 16.39
N VAL A 25 -0.41 -2.98 16.30
CA VAL A 25 -0.39 -2.08 17.46
C VAL A 25 -1.79 -1.45 17.59
N PRO A 26 -2.46 -1.57 18.75
CA PRO A 26 -3.72 -0.88 19.01
C PRO A 26 -3.58 0.63 18.86
N ASP A 27 -4.57 1.30 18.29
CA ASP A 27 -4.57 2.75 18.06
C ASP A 27 -4.29 3.55 19.34
N ALA A 28 -4.76 3.08 20.50
CA ALA A 28 -4.52 3.70 21.79
C ALA A 28 -3.03 3.76 22.17
N LEU A 29 -2.24 2.75 21.78
CA LEU A 29 -0.81 2.66 22.07
C LEU A 29 0.06 3.22 20.94
N LEU A 30 -0.54 3.61 19.81
CA LEU A 30 0.20 3.99 18.62
C LEU A 30 1.07 5.23 18.86
N THR A 31 0.56 6.24 19.56
CA THR A 31 1.34 7.44 19.87
C THR A 31 2.58 7.15 20.70
N LEU A 32 2.43 6.31 21.73
CA LEU A 32 3.53 5.91 22.61
C LEU A 32 4.60 5.09 21.87
N ARG A 33 4.17 4.19 20.98
CA ARG A 33 5.07 3.23 20.32
C ARG A 33 5.66 3.73 19.02
N ALA A 34 4.88 4.50 18.24
CA ALA A 34 5.30 4.98 16.92
C ALA A 34 5.87 6.40 16.97
N GLY A 35 5.72 7.12 18.09
CA GLY A 35 6.24 8.48 18.25
C GLY A 35 5.96 9.36 17.03
N PRO A 36 7.01 9.87 16.38
CA PRO A 36 6.91 10.75 15.21
C PRO A 36 6.10 10.20 14.04
N ALA A 37 6.06 8.88 13.86
CA ALA A 37 5.29 8.25 12.78
C ALA A 37 3.79 8.15 13.08
N ALA A 38 3.35 8.35 14.34
CA ALA A 38 1.97 8.15 14.74
C ALA A 38 0.95 9.00 13.96
N PRO A 39 1.16 10.32 13.71
CA PRO A 39 0.24 11.12 12.92
C PRO A 39 0.03 10.54 11.52
N TRP A 40 1.13 10.09 10.91
CA TRP A 40 1.12 9.51 9.57
C TRP A 40 0.34 8.19 9.52
N LEU A 41 0.52 7.32 10.50
CA LEU A 41 -0.16 6.03 10.61
C LEU A 41 -1.65 6.17 10.90
N ARG A 42 -2.05 7.24 11.61
CA ARG A 42 -3.45 7.57 11.93
C ARG A 42 -4.19 8.31 10.82
N TYR A 43 -3.49 8.85 9.85
CA TYR A 43 -4.11 9.68 8.83
C TYR A 43 -5.21 8.93 8.07
N ASP A 44 -6.42 9.45 8.11
CA ASP A 44 -7.63 8.75 7.66
C ASP A 44 -7.96 8.95 6.18
N LEU A 45 -7.41 10.00 5.58
CA LEU A 45 -7.71 10.39 4.21
C LEU A 45 -6.63 9.91 3.23
N SER A 46 -6.72 10.36 1.99
CA SER A 46 -5.75 10.06 0.96
C SER A 46 -4.39 10.71 1.23
N ILE A 47 -3.36 9.91 1.47
CA ILE A 47 -1.99 10.42 1.65
C ILE A 47 -1.51 11.18 0.41
N THR A 48 -1.85 10.70 -0.79
CA THR A 48 -1.54 11.42 -2.02
C THR A 48 -2.17 12.80 -2.03
N GLY A 49 -3.41 12.94 -1.56
CA GLY A 49 -4.10 14.22 -1.42
C GLY A 49 -3.40 15.15 -0.43
N GLN A 50 -2.99 14.62 0.73
CA GLN A 50 -2.23 15.38 1.72
C GLN A 50 -0.90 15.87 1.16
N LEU A 51 -0.13 14.98 0.55
CA LEU A 51 1.17 15.34 -0.04
C LEU A 51 1.02 16.38 -1.14
N ARG A 52 -0.03 16.32 -1.95
CA ARG A 52 -0.32 17.37 -2.95
C ARG A 52 -0.62 18.72 -2.31
N ALA A 53 -1.40 18.74 -1.25
CA ALA A 53 -1.76 19.97 -0.56
C ALA A 53 -0.57 20.63 0.13
N THR A 54 0.38 19.83 0.65
CA THR A 54 1.50 20.33 1.46
C THR A 54 2.83 20.46 0.69
N ARG A 55 3.03 19.65 -0.35
CA ARG A 55 4.28 19.57 -1.12
C ARG A 55 4.10 19.76 -2.63
N GLY A 56 2.88 20.04 -3.10
CA GLY A 56 2.58 20.27 -4.51
C GLY A 56 2.55 18.97 -5.31
N ARG A 57 3.29 18.92 -6.43
CA ARG A 57 3.24 17.81 -7.38
C ARG A 57 3.69 16.49 -6.74
N VAL A 58 2.84 15.47 -6.84
CA VAL A 58 3.16 14.09 -6.43
C VAL A 58 3.45 13.24 -7.65
N THR A 59 4.55 12.49 -7.61
CA THR A 59 4.96 11.56 -8.67
C THR A 59 4.86 10.13 -8.15
N VAL A 60 4.22 9.25 -8.92
CA VAL A 60 4.18 7.81 -8.68
C VAL A 60 5.15 7.11 -9.60
N THR A 61 6.05 6.34 -9.04
CA THR A 61 6.95 5.47 -9.80
C THR A 61 6.62 4.00 -9.51
N PRO A 62 6.03 3.27 -10.47
CA PRO A 62 5.86 1.84 -10.34
C PRO A 62 7.23 1.15 -10.31
N LEU A 63 7.45 0.31 -9.29
CA LEU A 63 8.64 -0.52 -9.15
C LEU A 63 8.39 -1.91 -9.72
N ARG A 64 7.19 -2.44 -9.47
CA ARG A 64 6.78 -3.79 -9.86
C ARG A 64 5.27 -3.88 -10.00
N GLU A 65 4.82 -4.58 -11.04
CA GLU A 65 3.42 -4.93 -11.22
C GLU A 65 3.30 -6.33 -11.84
N GLY A 66 2.44 -7.17 -11.29
CA GLY A 66 2.19 -8.49 -11.85
C GLY A 66 1.57 -9.48 -10.87
N PHE A 67 1.22 -10.65 -11.38
CA PHE A 67 0.81 -11.75 -10.53
C PHE A 67 2.01 -12.35 -9.79
N GLY A 68 1.79 -12.67 -8.51
CA GLY A 68 2.79 -13.26 -7.65
C GLY A 68 2.16 -13.88 -6.40
N ARG A 69 3.01 -14.50 -5.58
CA ARG A 69 2.59 -15.07 -4.30
C ARG A 69 2.60 -13.98 -3.22
N PRO A 70 1.47 -13.69 -2.58
CA PRO A 70 1.45 -12.83 -1.40
C PRO A 70 2.12 -13.51 -0.21
N SER A 71 2.59 -12.74 0.76
CA SER A 71 3.10 -13.26 2.03
C SER A 71 1.97 -13.87 2.87
N ALA A 72 2.33 -14.68 3.87
CA ALA A 72 1.36 -15.24 4.80
C ALA A 72 0.59 -14.14 5.55
N LEU A 73 1.26 -13.05 5.93
CA LEU A 73 0.64 -11.91 6.57
C LEU A 73 -0.37 -11.21 5.64
N GLU A 74 0.00 -10.94 4.39
CA GLU A 74 -0.89 -10.30 3.41
C GLU A 74 -2.15 -11.15 3.20
N ALA A 75 -1.99 -12.48 3.14
CA ALA A 75 -3.10 -13.40 3.07
C ALA A 75 -3.99 -13.35 4.33
N ALA A 76 -3.38 -13.29 5.52
CA ALA A 76 -4.09 -13.18 6.79
C ALA A 76 -4.84 -11.84 6.92
N LEU A 77 -4.21 -10.72 6.53
CA LEU A 77 -4.86 -9.40 6.52
C LEU A 77 -6.06 -9.34 5.59
N LEU A 78 -6.01 -10.06 4.47
CA LEU A 78 -7.13 -10.21 3.53
C LEU A 78 -8.18 -11.24 3.98
N ALA A 79 -8.01 -11.86 5.16
CA ALA A 79 -8.82 -13.00 5.62
C ALA A 79 -8.90 -14.13 4.57
N ARG A 80 -7.79 -14.39 3.87
CA ARG A 80 -7.65 -15.37 2.79
C ARG A 80 -6.47 -16.32 3.05
N VAL A 81 -6.54 -17.06 4.14
CA VAL A 81 -5.53 -18.08 4.46
C VAL A 81 -5.35 -19.01 3.26
N GLY A 82 -4.10 -19.27 2.88
CA GLY A 82 -3.78 -20.09 1.71
C GLY A 82 -3.85 -19.37 0.36
N LEU A 83 -3.99 -18.06 0.33
CA LEU A 83 -3.94 -17.27 -0.90
C LEU A 83 -2.59 -17.46 -1.61
N ARG A 84 -2.60 -18.15 -2.77
CA ARG A 84 -1.38 -18.51 -3.50
C ARG A 84 -1.06 -17.56 -4.65
N CYS A 85 -2.04 -16.78 -5.13
CA CYS A 85 -1.87 -15.90 -6.27
C CYS A 85 -2.66 -14.60 -6.08
N ALA A 86 -1.96 -13.48 -6.20
CA ALA A 86 -2.53 -12.14 -6.14
C ALA A 86 -1.88 -11.26 -7.20
N TRP A 87 -2.54 -10.21 -7.62
CA TRP A 87 -1.94 -9.08 -8.30
C TRP A 87 -1.21 -8.23 -7.28
N LEU A 88 0.06 -8.02 -7.52
CA LEU A 88 0.96 -7.26 -6.66
C LEU A 88 1.40 -6.02 -7.41
N ARG A 89 1.28 -4.86 -6.78
CA ARG A 89 1.79 -3.60 -7.31
C ARG A 89 2.60 -2.90 -6.24
N GLU A 90 3.87 -2.61 -6.54
CA GLU A 90 4.80 -1.89 -5.68
C GLU A 90 5.15 -0.55 -6.32
N ILE A 91 5.09 0.51 -5.55
CA ILE A 91 5.37 1.87 -6.01
C ILE A 91 6.18 2.65 -4.99
N THR A 92 6.81 3.71 -5.46
CA THR A 92 7.18 4.85 -4.62
C THR A 92 6.29 6.04 -4.94
N LEU A 93 6.01 6.83 -3.92
CA LEU A 93 5.43 8.17 -4.03
C LEU A 93 6.49 9.20 -3.68
N ALA A 94 6.73 10.14 -4.56
CA ALA A 94 7.64 11.25 -4.33
C ALA A 94 6.90 12.59 -4.37
N ALA A 95 7.29 13.52 -3.52
CA ALA A 95 6.80 14.89 -3.48
C ALA A 95 7.94 15.83 -3.09
N GLY A 96 8.01 17.02 -3.70
CA GLY A 96 9.11 17.96 -3.44
C GLY A 96 10.49 17.40 -3.80
N GLY A 97 10.59 16.46 -4.74
CA GLY A 97 11.86 15.81 -5.12
C GLY A 97 12.30 14.64 -4.26
N GLU A 98 11.61 14.35 -3.15
CA GLU A 98 11.96 13.30 -2.20
C GLU A 98 10.95 12.14 -2.24
N VAL A 99 11.43 10.91 -2.03
CA VAL A 99 10.56 9.75 -1.84
C VAL A 99 9.95 9.81 -0.44
N MET A 100 8.64 9.96 -0.40
CA MET A 100 7.88 10.08 0.84
C MET A 100 7.33 8.74 1.32
N LEU A 101 7.05 7.83 0.38
CA LEU A 101 6.29 6.63 0.67
C LEU A 101 6.70 5.48 -0.24
N HIS A 102 6.83 4.30 0.34
CA HIS A 102 6.75 3.03 -0.37
C HIS A 102 5.37 2.43 -0.16
N ALA A 103 4.72 1.96 -1.22
CA ALA A 103 3.44 1.30 -1.10
C ALA A 103 3.40 -0.01 -1.87
N ARG A 104 2.64 -0.96 -1.31
CA ARG A 104 2.33 -2.22 -1.96
C ARG A 104 0.84 -2.49 -1.90
N THR A 105 0.29 -2.81 -3.05
CA THR A 105 -1.11 -3.20 -3.23
C THR A 105 -1.17 -4.69 -3.51
N VAL A 106 -2.08 -5.38 -2.83
CA VAL A 106 -2.31 -6.82 -2.98
C VAL A 106 -3.78 -7.06 -3.27
N VAL A 107 -4.06 -7.67 -4.41
CA VAL A 107 -5.43 -8.01 -4.83
C VAL A 107 -5.48 -9.47 -5.24
N PRO A 108 -6.36 -10.28 -4.63
CA PRO A 108 -6.52 -11.67 -5.02
C PRO A 108 -6.83 -11.81 -6.52
N ARG A 109 -6.25 -12.82 -7.16
CA ARG A 109 -6.44 -13.06 -8.61
C ARG A 109 -7.91 -13.12 -9.04
N ARG A 110 -8.79 -13.57 -8.15
CA ARG A 110 -10.24 -13.73 -8.43
C ARG A 110 -11.05 -12.44 -8.22
N ALA A 111 -10.43 -11.34 -7.81
CA ALA A 111 -11.04 -10.03 -7.67
C ALA A 111 -11.30 -9.41 -9.06
N SER A 112 -12.40 -9.81 -9.69
CA SER A 112 -12.67 -9.50 -11.09
C SER A 112 -13.11 -8.06 -11.35
N LYS A 113 -13.66 -7.39 -10.34
CA LYS A 113 -14.20 -6.03 -10.47
C LYS A 113 -13.14 -4.95 -10.36
N ILE A 114 -12.24 -5.07 -9.39
CA ILE A 114 -11.19 -4.06 -9.16
C ILE A 114 -9.94 -4.29 -10.01
N LEU A 115 -9.62 -5.53 -10.33
CA LEU A 115 -8.36 -5.89 -10.98
C LEU A 115 -8.14 -5.22 -12.35
N PRO A 116 -9.14 -5.11 -13.25
CA PRO A 116 -8.97 -4.41 -14.53
C PRO A 116 -8.56 -2.94 -14.35
N ALA A 117 -9.21 -2.24 -13.41
CA ALA A 117 -8.91 -0.84 -13.11
C ALA A 117 -7.49 -0.66 -12.52
N LEU A 118 -7.04 -1.59 -11.67
CA LEU A 118 -5.69 -1.57 -11.12
C LEU A 118 -4.61 -1.80 -12.18
N ARG A 119 -4.83 -2.75 -13.10
CA ARG A 119 -3.88 -3.03 -14.19
C ARG A 119 -3.71 -1.85 -15.15
N GLY A 120 -4.74 -1.02 -15.30
CA GLY A 120 -4.69 0.21 -16.10
C GLY A 120 -4.19 1.44 -15.34
N LEU A 121 -3.78 1.30 -14.08
CA LEU A 121 -3.46 2.46 -13.23
C LEU A 121 -2.16 3.16 -13.63
N GLY A 122 -1.13 2.41 -14.07
CA GLY A 122 0.15 2.97 -14.50
C GLY A 122 0.78 3.88 -13.43
N ARG A 123 1.04 5.15 -13.78
CA ARG A 123 1.61 6.14 -12.86
C ARG A 123 0.57 6.92 -12.05
N ARG A 124 -0.68 6.55 -12.09
CA ARG A 124 -1.71 7.19 -11.28
C ARG A 124 -1.71 6.63 -9.86
N PRO A 125 -1.92 7.48 -8.82
CA PRO A 125 -2.06 7.01 -7.46
C PRO A 125 -3.33 6.16 -7.28
N LEU A 126 -3.22 5.10 -6.48
CA LEU A 126 -4.38 4.26 -6.12
C LEU A 126 -5.48 5.05 -5.42
N GLY A 127 -5.10 6.05 -4.60
CA GLY A 127 -6.07 6.89 -3.90
C GLY A 127 -7.02 7.64 -4.85
N GLU A 128 -6.57 8.01 -6.05
CA GLU A 128 -7.45 8.61 -7.06
C GLU A 128 -8.53 7.62 -7.53
N LEU A 129 -8.14 6.37 -7.75
CA LEU A 129 -9.07 5.33 -8.15
C LEU A 129 -10.12 5.05 -7.06
N LEU A 130 -9.68 4.96 -5.80
CA LEU A 130 -10.55 4.60 -4.68
C LEU A 130 -11.44 5.76 -4.19
N PHE A 131 -10.93 7.00 -4.23
CA PHE A 131 -11.60 8.12 -3.57
C PHE A 131 -12.14 9.18 -4.53
N LEU A 132 -11.63 9.27 -5.75
CA LEU A 132 -12.03 10.26 -6.75
C LEU A 132 -12.75 9.62 -7.96
N GLY A 133 -12.53 8.35 -8.23
CA GLY A 133 -13.17 7.62 -9.32
C GLY A 133 -14.66 7.41 -9.04
N GLN A 134 -15.54 8.15 -9.72
CA GLN A 134 -17.01 8.08 -9.49
C GLN A 134 -17.57 6.66 -9.60
N ALA A 135 -17.10 5.86 -10.54
CA ALA A 135 -17.60 4.51 -10.78
C ALA A 135 -17.27 3.50 -9.65
N LEU A 136 -16.15 3.70 -8.94
CA LEU A 136 -15.73 2.79 -7.86
C LEU A 136 -16.07 3.32 -6.48
N ARG A 137 -16.18 4.65 -6.32
CA ARG A 137 -16.40 5.32 -5.03
C ARG A 137 -17.63 4.81 -4.29
N ALA A 138 -18.73 4.57 -5.00
CA ALA A 138 -19.99 4.09 -4.41
C ALA A 138 -19.90 2.69 -3.80
N GLY A 139 -18.85 1.91 -4.13
CA GLY A 139 -18.65 0.54 -3.66
C GLY A 139 -17.36 0.34 -2.87
N VAL A 140 -16.71 1.41 -2.40
CA VAL A 140 -15.48 1.31 -1.58
C VAL A 140 -15.82 1.38 -0.11
N THR A 141 -15.50 0.32 0.62
CA THR A 141 -15.60 0.28 2.08
C THR A 141 -14.23 -0.04 2.67
N ARG A 142 -13.79 0.76 3.64
CA ARG A 142 -12.62 0.42 4.46
C ARG A 142 -13.05 -0.55 5.54
N GLU A 143 -12.48 -1.77 5.55
CA GLU A 143 -12.84 -2.80 6.51
C GLU A 143 -11.97 -2.75 7.76
N ARG A 144 -10.67 -2.58 7.58
CA ARG A 144 -9.70 -2.60 8.69
C ARG A 144 -8.50 -1.75 8.37
N ARG A 145 -7.97 -1.10 9.40
CA ARG A 145 -6.66 -0.44 9.38
C ARG A 145 -5.88 -0.87 10.62
N CYS A 146 -4.60 -1.12 10.43
CA CYS A 146 -3.67 -1.38 11.53
C CYS A 146 -2.29 -0.82 11.20
N ALA A 147 -1.55 -0.47 12.26
CA ALA A 147 -0.15 -0.16 12.19
C ALA A 147 0.65 -1.42 12.49
N LEU A 148 1.66 -1.67 11.70
CA LEU A 148 2.54 -2.82 11.79
C LEU A 148 3.98 -2.33 11.87
N ARG A 149 4.84 -3.09 12.52
CA ARG A 149 6.27 -2.80 12.57
C ARG A 149 7.02 -3.87 11.80
N ASN A 150 7.95 -3.49 10.92
CA ASN A 150 8.85 -4.45 10.27
C ASN A 150 10.06 -4.77 11.17
N ALA A 151 10.80 -5.83 10.85
CA ALA A 151 11.96 -6.25 11.65
C ALA A 151 13.11 -5.23 11.64
N ALA A 152 13.21 -4.40 10.60
CA ALA A 152 14.15 -3.27 10.55
C ALA A 152 13.70 -2.09 11.43
N GLY A 153 12.59 -2.22 12.17
CA GLY A 153 12.07 -1.17 13.05
C GLY A 153 11.22 -0.11 12.35
N GLY A 154 11.03 -0.21 11.04
CA GLY A 154 10.18 0.70 10.26
C GLY A 154 8.70 0.46 10.52
N TRP A 155 7.89 1.49 10.32
CA TRP A 155 6.45 1.41 10.48
C TRP A 155 5.75 1.22 9.14
N LEU A 156 4.67 0.43 9.16
CA LEU A 156 3.77 0.25 8.04
C LEU A 156 2.33 0.51 8.47
N ARG A 157 1.58 1.16 7.61
CA ARG A 157 0.14 1.20 7.67
C ARG A 157 -0.42 0.13 6.74
N ALA A 158 -1.22 -0.78 7.27
CA ALA A 158 -1.96 -1.76 6.50
C ALA A 158 -3.45 -1.38 6.51
N THR A 159 -4.03 -1.24 5.34
CA THR A 159 -5.46 -0.94 5.19
C THR A 159 -6.10 -1.94 4.25
N THR A 160 -7.15 -2.61 4.71
CA THR A 160 -7.99 -3.46 3.87
C THR A 160 -9.24 -2.71 3.45
N TYR A 161 -9.55 -2.85 2.18
CA TYR A 161 -10.75 -2.30 1.56
C TYR A 161 -11.55 -3.41 0.92
N ARG A 162 -12.84 -3.17 0.80
CA ARG A 162 -13.71 -3.88 -0.12
C ARG A 162 -14.15 -2.92 -1.20
N VAL A 163 -13.88 -3.29 -2.45
CA VAL A 163 -14.21 -2.47 -3.63
C VAL A 163 -15.21 -3.25 -4.47
N GLN A 164 -16.46 -2.82 -4.46
CA GLN A 164 -17.56 -3.53 -5.11
C GLN A 164 -17.65 -5.03 -4.71
N GLY A 165 -17.30 -5.33 -3.45
CA GLY A 165 -17.24 -6.69 -2.92
C GLY A 165 -15.87 -7.39 -3.05
N ASP A 166 -14.97 -6.90 -3.88
CA ASP A 166 -13.62 -7.46 -4.02
C ASP A 166 -12.67 -6.97 -2.92
N PRO A 167 -11.89 -7.86 -2.29
CA PRO A 167 -10.93 -7.46 -1.27
C PRO A 167 -9.67 -6.86 -1.88
N LEU A 168 -9.17 -5.82 -1.24
CA LEU A 168 -7.96 -5.09 -1.58
C LEU A 168 -7.17 -4.79 -0.31
N LEU A 169 -5.87 -5.06 -0.29
CA LEU A 169 -4.94 -4.66 0.78
C LEU A 169 -3.96 -3.62 0.24
N VAL A 170 -3.76 -2.57 1.02
CA VAL A 170 -2.74 -1.56 0.79
C VAL A 170 -1.81 -1.53 2.00
N LEU A 171 -0.52 -1.73 1.74
CA LEU A 171 0.56 -1.56 2.70
C LEU A 171 1.32 -0.30 2.34
N GLU A 172 1.55 0.57 3.31
CA GLU A 172 2.20 1.86 3.11
C GLU A 172 3.26 2.05 4.19
N SER A 173 4.51 2.29 3.76
CA SER A 173 5.65 2.55 4.63
C SER A 173 6.16 3.98 4.40
N PRO A 174 6.01 4.89 5.37
CA PRO A 174 6.57 6.22 5.28
C PRO A 174 8.09 6.15 5.31
N THR A 175 8.74 7.03 4.57
CA THR A 175 10.17 7.29 4.70
C THR A 175 10.44 8.23 5.87
N THR A 176 11.71 8.39 6.25
CA THR A 176 12.11 9.40 7.22
C THR A 176 11.68 10.80 6.78
N ALA A 177 11.85 11.13 5.49
CA ALA A 177 11.41 12.42 4.94
C ALA A 177 9.89 12.67 5.13
N ALA A 178 9.05 11.64 5.01
CA ALA A 178 7.62 11.76 5.27
C ALA A 178 7.31 12.00 6.75
N ILE A 179 8.03 11.32 7.64
CA ILE A 179 7.86 11.43 9.09
C ILE A 179 8.27 12.82 9.57
N ASP A 180 9.44 13.31 9.12
CA ASP A 180 9.96 14.64 9.47
C ASP A 180 9.03 15.75 8.96
N HIS A 181 8.51 15.60 7.74
CA HIS A 181 7.54 16.53 7.19
C HIS A 181 6.26 16.60 8.04
N ALA A 182 5.74 15.49 8.51
CA ALA A 182 4.54 15.47 9.35
C ALA A 182 4.71 16.18 10.70
N GLN A 183 5.97 16.36 11.15
CA GLN A 183 6.28 17.12 12.37
C GLN A 183 6.43 18.62 12.11
N GLY A 184 6.91 19.01 10.94
CA GLY A 184 7.14 20.42 10.58
C GLY A 184 5.88 21.19 10.14
N VAL A 185 4.77 20.51 9.94
CA VAL A 185 3.46 21.07 9.55
C VAL A 185 2.56 21.28 10.79
N ARG A 186 3.12 21.75 11.90
CA ARG A 186 2.35 22.18 13.07
C ARG A 186 2.19 23.71 13.08
#